data_5690b1b42a2e515e0a10632e42186d3b
#
_entry.id   5690b1b42a2e515e0a10632e42186d3b
#
_cell.length_a   1.000
_cell.length_b   1.000
_cell.length_c   1.000
_cell.angle_alpha   90.00
_cell.angle_beta   90.00
_cell.angle_gamma   90.00
#
_symmetry.space_group_name_H-M   'P 1'
#
loop_
_entity.id
_entity.type
_entity.pdbx_description
1 polymer ?
#
loop_
_entity_poly.entity_id
_entity_poly.type
_entity_poly.pdbx_seq_one_letter_code
_entity_poly.pdbx_strand_id
1 'polypeptide(L)'
;MLIISHRGNIDGPSTHDENRPDYIDHALEKNFEVEIDIWLMNNEIYLGHDEPLYKINKNWLFERRQKTWIHCKNFDSLSYLSASEESKYLNFFFHQKDQYTLTSKNYIWVYPSQPYDMNSVIVSRFSKEFKNYIKDRPYGVCTDFPNELNLIINNK
;
A
#
# COMPACT_ATOMS: atom_id res chain seq x y z
N MET A 1 2.98 -0.67 -15.49
CA MET A 1 2.03 -0.24 -14.44
C MET A 1 2.07 -1.29 -13.35
N LEU A 2 2.39 -0.88 -12.15
CA LEU A 2 2.47 -1.73 -10.96
C LEU A 2 1.08 -2.04 -10.43
N ILE A 3 0.88 -3.25 -9.90
CA ILE A 3 -0.36 -3.63 -9.20
C ILE A 3 -0.03 -3.79 -7.73
N ILE A 4 -0.73 -3.02 -6.88
CA ILE A 4 -0.55 -2.99 -5.44
C ILE A 4 -1.84 -3.49 -4.80
N SER A 5 -1.74 -4.55 -4.02
CA SER A 5 -2.83 -5.03 -3.18
C SER A 5 -3.04 -4.07 -2.01
N HIS A 6 -4.24 -3.56 -1.84
CA HIS A 6 -4.61 -2.71 -0.71
C HIS A 6 -4.80 -3.58 0.52
N ARG A 7 -3.93 -3.45 1.52
CA ARG A 7 -3.97 -4.19 2.81
C ARG A 7 -3.96 -5.72 2.71
N GLY A 8 -3.43 -6.28 1.60
CA GLY A 8 -3.46 -7.71 1.34
C GLY A 8 -4.67 -8.24 0.59
N ASN A 9 -5.67 -7.40 0.26
CA ASN A 9 -6.85 -7.79 -0.50
C ASN A 9 -6.49 -8.27 -1.91
N ILE A 10 -7.14 -9.33 -2.39
CA ILE A 10 -6.86 -9.95 -3.69
C ILE A 10 -8.09 -9.96 -4.60
N ASP A 11 -9.23 -10.38 -4.07
CA ASP A 11 -10.49 -10.56 -4.82
C ASP A 11 -11.63 -9.68 -4.26
N GLY A 12 -11.29 -8.64 -3.52
CA GLY A 12 -12.21 -7.70 -2.89
C GLY A 12 -11.83 -7.39 -1.45
N PRO A 13 -12.46 -6.37 -0.83
CA PRO A 13 -12.15 -5.98 0.54
C PRO A 13 -12.58 -7.04 1.55
N SER A 14 -11.69 -7.34 2.51
CA SER A 14 -11.95 -8.22 3.65
C SER A 14 -11.60 -7.51 4.96
N THR A 15 -12.53 -6.77 5.53
CA THR A 15 -12.30 -5.97 6.75
C THR A 15 -11.79 -6.79 7.94
N HIS A 16 -12.03 -8.11 7.94
CA HIS A 16 -11.56 -9.03 8.97
C HIS A 16 -10.09 -9.45 8.78
N ASP A 17 -9.62 -9.52 7.52
CA ASP A 17 -8.30 -10.05 7.17
C ASP A 17 -7.29 -8.96 6.81
N GLU A 18 -7.76 -7.76 6.45
CA GLU A 18 -6.92 -6.63 6.08
C GLU A 18 -5.79 -6.38 7.10
N ASN A 19 -4.58 -6.15 6.59
CA ASN A 19 -3.39 -5.93 7.38
C ASN A 19 -2.92 -7.13 8.24
N ARG A 20 -3.55 -8.31 8.17
CA ARG A 20 -3.05 -9.50 8.86
C ARG A 20 -1.75 -9.99 8.17
N PRO A 21 -0.68 -10.33 8.91
CA PRO A 21 0.62 -10.65 8.33
C PRO A 21 0.59 -11.77 7.29
N ASP A 22 -0.12 -12.85 7.54
CA ASP A 22 -0.27 -13.99 6.62
C ASP A 22 -1.12 -13.64 5.38
N TYR A 23 -2.08 -12.72 5.51
CA TYR A 23 -2.88 -12.22 4.40
C TYR A 23 -2.06 -11.34 3.45
N ILE A 24 -1.17 -10.51 4.03
CA ILE A 24 -0.18 -9.73 3.27
C ILE A 24 0.78 -10.68 2.55
N ASP A 25 1.31 -11.70 3.24
CA ASP A 25 2.24 -12.65 2.66
C ASP A 25 1.62 -13.40 1.48
N HIS A 26 0.34 -13.78 1.59
CA HIS A 26 -0.39 -14.39 0.48
C HIS A 26 -0.47 -13.49 -0.76
N ALA A 27 -0.69 -12.19 -0.60
CA ALA A 27 -0.69 -11.25 -1.73
C ALA A 27 0.71 -11.11 -2.36
N LEU A 28 1.77 -11.08 -1.53
CA LEU A 28 3.16 -11.06 -1.99
C LEU A 28 3.56 -12.33 -2.77
N GLU A 29 3.10 -13.51 -2.34
CA GLU A 29 3.29 -14.80 -3.03
C GLU A 29 2.63 -14.82 -4.41
N LYS A 30 1.53 -14.09 -4.59
CA LYS A 30 0.88 -13.88 -5.89
C LYS A 30 1.56 -12.84 -6.78
N ASN A 31 2.74 -12.35 -6.36
CA ASN A 31 3.53 -11.34 -7.05
C ASN A 31 2.90 -9.94 -7.13
N PHE A 32 1.98 -9.60 -6.26
CA PHE A 32 1.56 -8.23 -6.06
C PHE A 32 2.53 -7.52 -5.11
N GLU A 33 2.69 -6.21 -5.25
CA GLU A 33 3.15 -5.39 -4.14
C GLU A 33 1.98 -5.12 -3.20
N VAL A 34 2.24 -4.71 -1.95
CA VAL A 34 1.18 -4.56 -0.96
C VAL A 34 1.31 -3.23 -0.23
N GLU A 35 0.21 -2.49 -0.16
CA GLU A 35 0.08 -1.38 0.79
C GLU A 35 -0.32 -1.93 2.15
N ILE A 36 0.33 -1.42 3.20
CA ILE A 36 0.12 -1.83 4.58
C ILE A 36 0.01 -0.61 5.49
N ASP A 37 -0.89 -0.67 6.46
CA ASP A 37 -1.06 0.37 7.49
C ASP A 37 -0.25 0.05 8.74
N ILE A 38 0.64 0.94 9.19
CA ILE A 38 1.45 0.72 10.39
C ILE A 38 1.22 1.76 11.48
N TRP A 39 1.28 1.29 12.72
CA TRP A 39 1.30 2.09 13.94
C TRP A 39 2.60 1.83 14.70
N LEU A 40 3.11 2.84 15.40
CA LEU A 40 4.11 2.67 16.44
C LEU A 40 3.47 2.99 17.79
N MET A 41 3.44 2.00 18.69
CA MET A 41 2.88 2.14 20.05
C MET A 41 3.85 1.52 21.05
N ASN A 42 4.30 2.29 22.05
CA ASN A 42 5.23 1.83 23.09
C ASN A 42 6.52 1.18 22.51
N ASN A 43 7.09 1.78 21.48
CA ASN A 43 8.25 1.28 20.71
C ASN A 43 8.03 -0.08 20.01
N GLU A 44 6.79 -0.49 19.80
CA GLU A 44 6.42 -1.70 19.08
C GLU A 44 5.62 -1.37 17.83
N ILE A 45 5.85 -2.13 16.75
CA ILE A 45 5.20 -1.92 15.45
C ILE A 45 3.97 -2.82 15.37
N TYR A 46 2.87 -2.24 14.94
CA TYR A 46 1.61 -2.97 14.69
C TYR A 46 1.10 -2.68 13.30
N LEU A 47 0.42 -3.65 12.71
CA LEU A 47 -0.41 -3.48 11.51
C LEU A 47 -1.87 -3.28 11.91
N GLY A 48 -2.62 -2.54 11.06
CA GLY A 48 -4.06 -2.32 11.23
C GLY A 48 -4.51 -0.97 10.71
N HIS A 49 -5.71 -0.91 10.12
CA HIS A 49 -6.19 0.34 9.50
C HIS A 49 -6.71 1.35 10.53
N ASP A 50 -7.70 0.98 11.33
CA ASP A 50 -8.36 1.89 12.26
C ASP A 50 -7.74 1.85 13.66
N GLU A 51 -7.07 0.73 13.99
CA GLU A 51 -6.42 0.50 15.27
C GLU A 51 -5.22 -0.46 15.12
N PRO A 52 -4.26 -0.44 16.06
CA PRO A 52 -3.10 -1.34 16.06
C PRO A 52 -3.53 -2.77 16.47
N LEU A 53 -3.69 -3.67 15.47
CA LEU A 53 -4.21 -5.02 15.68
C LEU A 53 -3.13 -6.09 15.76
N TYR A 54 -2.23 -6.12 14.77
CA TYR A 54 -1.29 -7.22 14.61
C TYR A 54 0.13 -6.76 14.90
N LYS A 55 0.68 -7.20 16.01
CA LYS A 55 2.07 -6.89 16.37
C LYS A 55 3.02 -7.58 15.40
N ILE A 56 3.97 -6.83 14.86
CA ILE A 56 5.07 -7.33 14.05
C ILE A 56 6.41 -6.89 14.62
N ASN A 57 7.48 -7.55 14.21
CA ASN A 57 8.83 -7.09 14.52
C ASN A 57 9.45 -6.34 13.33
N LYS A 58 10.54 -5.63 13.60
CA LYS A 58 11.26 -4.86 12.59
C LYS A 58 11.74 -5.73 11.42
N ASN A 59 12.21 -6.95 11.69
CA ASN A 59 12.71 -7.84 10.65
C ASN A 59 11.60 -8.21 9.66
N TRP A 60 10.39 -8.51 10.14
CA TRP A 60 9.24 -8.78 9.28
C TRP A 60 9.02 -7.66 8.25
N LEU A 61 9.08 -6.41 8.69
CA LEU A 61 8.90 -5.24 7.83
C LEU A 61 10.05 -5.12 6.80
N PHE A 62 11.30 -5.27 7.25
CA PHE A 62 12.47 -5.11 6.39
C PHE A 62 12.65 -6.26 5.38
N GLU A 63 12.23 -7.47 5.69
CA GLU A 63 12.22 -8.60 4.74
C GLU A 63 11.32 -8.33 3.53
N ARG A 64 10.23 -7.55 3.72
CA ARG A 64 9.23 -7.22 2.70
C ARG A 64 9.44 -5.84 2.04
N ARG A 65 10.51 -5.14 2.41
CA ARG A 65 10.78 -3.73 2.07
C ARG A 65 10.70 -3.38 0.59
N GLN A 66 10.99 -4.32 -0.30
CA GLN A 66 11.01 -4.07 -1.74
C GLN A 66 9.62 -4.11 -2.38
N LYS A 67 8.64 -4.69 -1.68
CA LYS A 67 7.29 -4.92 -2.19
C LYS A 67 6.20 -4.30 -1.30
N THR A 68 6.58 -3.50 -0.30
CA THR A 68 5.61 -2.88 0.61
C THR A 68 5.59 -1.35 0.47
N TRP A 69 4.37 -0.82 0.50
CA TRP A 69 4.03 0.60 0.53
C TRP A 69 3.43 0.89 1.90
N ILE A 70 4.17 1.61 2.73
CA ILE A 70 3.88 1.71 4.16
C ILE A 70 3.11 3.01 4.44
N HIS A 71 1.86 2.88 4.80
CA HIS A 71 1.03 3.98 5.28
C HIS A 71 1.21 4.13 6.79
N CYS A 72 1.85 5.20 7.22
CA CYS A 72 1.99 5.54 8.63
C CYS A 72 0.66 6.06 9.17
N LYS A 73 0.12 5.44 10.22
CA LYS A 73 -1.21 5.78 10.77
C LYS A 73 -1.14 6.78 11.93
N ASN A 74 0.02 6.91 12.57
CA ASN A 74 0.22 7.89 13.63
C ASN A 74 1.55 8.64 13.47
N PHE A 75 1.67 9.74 14.19
CA PHE A 75 2.89 10.54 14.17
C PHE A 75 4.12 9.74 14.59
N ASP A 76 3.98 8.84 15.57
CA ASP A 76 5.10 8.07 16.10
C ASP A 76 5.69 7.13 15.05
N SER A 77 4.86 6.45 14.25
CA SER A 77 5.33 5.61 13.13
C SER A 77 6.01 6.42 12.04
N LEU A 78 5.46 7.59 11.69
CA LEU A 78 6.07 8.49 10.72
C LEU A 78 7.42 9.02 11.22
N SER A 79 7.49 9.49 12.47
CA SER A 79 8.71 10.00 13.10
C SER A 79 9.79 8.90 13.17
N TYR A 80 9.42 7.70 13.59
CA TYR A 80 10.32 6.55 13.68
C TYR A 80 10.94 6.20 12.32
N LEU A 81 10.13 6.10 11.26
CA LEU A 81 10.63 5.78 9.93
C LEU A 81 11.45 6.94 9.33
N SER A 82 11.07 8.18 9.54
CA SER A 82 11.78 9.33 8.97
C SER A 82 13.14 9.57 9.64
N ALA A 83 13.31 9.19 10.90
CA ALA A 83 14.56 9.37 11.65
C ALA A 83 15.58 8.24 11.48
N SER A 84 15.16 7.07 10.99
CA SER A 84 16.02 5.90 10.90
C SER A 84 16.76 5.83 9.56
N GLU A 85 18.09 5.75 9.61
CA GLU A 85 18.93 5.53 8.42
C GLU A 85 18.54 4.25 7.63
N GLU A 86 18.12 3.21 8.33
CA GLU A 86 17.69 1.97 7.69
C GLU A 86 16.39 2.14 6.89
N SER A 87 15.53 3.07 7.32
CA SER A 87 14.24 3.35 6.66
C SER A 87 14.41 3.95 5.26
N LYS A 88 15.61 4.38 4.87
CA LYS A 88 15.90 4.79 3.48
C LYS A 88 15.60 3.68 2.45
N TYR A 89 15.53 2.43 2.88
CA TYR A 89 15.16 1.29 2.03
C TYR A 89 13.66 0.99 1.99
N LEU A 90 12.86 1.66 2.84
CA LEU A 90 11.42 1.53 2.91
C LEU A 90 10.74 2.59 2.05
N ASN A 91 9.58 2.28 1.52
CA ASN A 91 8.70 3.22 0.86
C ASN A 91 7.52 3.52 1.78
N PHE A 92 7.50 4.69 2.40
CA PHE A 92 6.49 5.06 3.39
C PHE A 92 5.91 6.45 3.12
N PHE A 93 4.72 6.68 3.63
CA PHE A 93 4.00 7.94 3.53
C PHE A 93 3.03 8.11 4.71
N PHE A 94 2.60 9.33 4.92
CA PHE A 94 1.52 9.67 5.84
C PHE A 94 0.38 10.32 5.05
N HIS A 95 -0.83 9.86 5.27
CA HIS A 95 -2.02 10.34 4.58
C HIS A 95 -3.24 10.21 5.49
N GLN A 96 -4.10 11.23 5.53
CA GLN A 96 -5.36 11.21 6.29
C GLN A 96 -6.55 11.61 5.41
N LYS A 97 -6.67 12.90 5.12
CA LYS A 97 -7.80 13.47 4.35
C LYS A 97 -7.33 14.20 3.09
N ASP A 98 -6.03 14.17 2.83
CA ASP A 98 -5.42 14.87 1.72
C ASP A 98 -5.74 14.17 0.40
N GLN A 99 -5.85 14.96 -0.67
CA GLN A 99 -6.06 14.42 -2.02
C GLN A 99 -4.80 13.74 -2.55
N TYR A 100 -3.65 14.20 -2.11
CA TYR A 100 -2.33 13.74 -2.53
C TYR A 100 -1.36 13.72 -1.36
N THR A 101 -0.45 12.77 -1.37
CA THR A 101 0.75 12.78 -0.52
C THR A 101 1.96 12.28 -1.30
N LEU A 102 3.16 12.71 -0.90
CA LEU A 102 4.40 12.24 -1.48
C LEU A 102 4.96 11.11 -0.63
N THR A 103 5.32 9.99 -1.24
CA THR A 103 6.00 8.91 -0.52
C THR A 103 7.48 9.24 -0.32
N SER A 104 8.14 8.58 0.63
CA SER A 104 9.60 8.71 0.88
C SER A 104 10.46 8.35 -0.33
N LYS A 105 9.89 7.73 -1.35
CA LYS A 105 10.53 7.39 -2.64
C LYS A 105 10.10 8.31 -3.78
N ASN A 106 9.47 9.45 -3.47
CA ASN A 106 9.04 10.46 -4.43
C ASN A 106 7.95 10.02 -5.41
N TYR A 107 7.14 9.01 -5.08
CA TYR A 107 5.91 8.72 -5.81
C TYR A 107 4.76 9.55 -5.26
N ILE A 108 3.85 9.97 -6.14
CA ILE A 108 2.64 10.69 -5.75
C ILE A 108 1.56 9.65 -5.43
N TRP A 109 1.18 9.55 -4.14
CA TRP A 109 0.06 8.72 -3.70
C TRP A 109 -1.24 9.51 -3.85
N VAL A 110 -2.18 9.00 -4.66
CA VAL A 110 -3.35 9.74 -5.12
C VAL A 110 -4.63 9.13 -4.55
N TYR A 111 -5.42 9.96 -3.86
CA TYR A 111 -6.74 9.57 -3.36
C TYR A 111 -7.71 9.30 -4.52
N PRO A 112 -8.74 8.43 -4.35
CA PRO A 112 -9.68 8.09 -5.41
C PRO A 112 -10.31 9.31 -6.10
N SER A 113 -10.47 9.21 -7.43
CA SER A 113 -11.13 10.22 -8.27
C SER A 113 -10.40 11.57 -8.39
N GLN A 114 -9.11 11.62 -8.06
CA GLN A 114 -8.29 12.81 -8.27
C GLN A 114 -7.49 12.72 -9.59
N PRO A 115 -7.11 13.84 -10.21
CA PRO A 115 -6.17 13.85 -11.32
C PRO A 115 -4.83 13.20 -10.99
N TYR A 116 -4.20 12.54 -11.97
CA TYR A 116 -2.96 11.79 -11.79
C TYR A 116 -2.08 11.88 -13.05
N ASP A 117 -0.84 11.48 -12.94
CA ASP A 117 0.14 11.36 -14.01
C ASP A 117 0.89 10.00 -14.00
N MET A 118 1.93 9.89 -14.81
CA MET A 118 2.72 8.65 -14.91
C MET A 118 3.60 8.35 -13.68
N ASN A 119 3.79 9.31 -12.77
CA ASN A 119 4.52 9.12 -11.49
C ASN A 119 3.57 8.86 -10.31
N SER A 120 2.30 8.70 -10.58
CA SER A 120 1.26 8.54 -9.58
C SER A 120 0.96 7.09 -9.27
N VAL A 121 0.69 6.80 -8.00
CA VAL A 121 0.04 5.57 -7.53
C VAL A 121 -1.38 5.92 -7.11
N ILE A 122 -2.35 5.34 -7.79
CA ILE A 122 -3.77 5.67 -7.61
C ILE A 122 -4.41 4.65 -6.69
N VAL A 123 -5.14 5.11 -5.68
CA VAL A 123 -6.03 4.24 -4.90
C VAL A 123 -7.34 4.07 -5.67
N SER A 124 -7.64 2.86 -6.11
CA SER A 124 -8.87 2.52 -6.83
C SER A 124 -9.70 1.50 -6.06
N ARG A 125 -10.89 1.94 -5.65
CA ARG A 125 -11.83 1.09 -4.91
C ARG A 125 -12.78 0.30 -5.81
N PHE A 126 -12.82 0.60 -7.12
CA PHE A 126 -13.79 0.04 -8.05
C PHE A 126 -13.13 -0.42 -9.35
N SER A 127 -13.38 -1.65 -9.74
CA SER A 127 -12.85 -2.25 -10.96
C SER A 127 -13.31 -1.58 -12.26
N LYS A 128 -14.45 -0.89 -12.24
CA LYS A 128 -14.95 -0.13 -13.41
C LYS A 128 -13.98 0.94 -13.93
N GLU A 129 -13.06 1.40 -13.09
CA GLU A 129 -12.07 2.42 -13.44
C GLU A 129 -10.82 1.84 -14.12
N PHE A 130 -10.59 0.54 -14.05
CA PHE A 130 -9.38 -0.11 -14.53
C PHE A 130 -9.07 0.13 -16.01
N LYS A 131 -10.10 0.24 -16.86
CA LYS A 131 -9.91 0.53 -18.28
C LYS A 131 -9.23 1.89 -18.53
N ASN A 132 -9.51 2.89 -17.69
CA ASN A 132 -8.89 4.19 -17.77
C ASN A 132 -7.41 4.09 -17.37
N TYR A 133 -7.09 3.45 -16.26
CA TYR A 133 -5.71 3.29 -15.77
C TYR A 133 -4.84 2.48 -16.74
N ILE A 134 -5.40 1.48 -17.39
CA ILE A 134 -4.68 0.72 -18.41
C ILE A 134 -4.34 1.58 -19.64
N LYS A 135 -5.21 2.52 -20.00
CA LYS A 135 -4.98 3.49 -21.10
C LYS A 135 -3.94 4.54 -20.71
N ASP A 136 -4.11 5.15 -19.56
CA ASP A 136 -3.33 6.32 -19.13
C ASP A 136 -1.98 5.94 -18.50
N ARG A 137 -1.81 4.69 -18.04
CA ARG A 137 -0.59 4.09 -17.52
C ARG A 137 0.09 4.90 -16.41
N PRO A 138 -0.58 5.09 -15.25
CA PRO A 138 0.09 5.60 -14.06
C PRO A 138 1.23 4.66 -13.64
N TYR A 139 2.07 5.09 -12.70
CA TYR A 139 3.10 4.23 -12.14
C TYR A 139 2.51 2.95 -11.55
N GLY A 140 1.47 3.09 -10.70
CA GLY A 140 0.79 1.95 -10.09
C GLY A 140 -0.67 2.21 -9.74
N VAL A 141 -1.36 1.11 -9.46
CA VAL A 141 -2.74 1.11 -8.95
C VAL A 141 -2.80 0.27 -7.69
N CYS A 142 -3.19 0.90 -6.58
CA CYS A 142 -3.49 0.25 -5.31
C CYS A 142 -4.98 -0.07 -5.25
N THR A 143 -5.36 -1.35 -5.11
CA THR A 143 -6.75 -1.77 -5.22
C THR A 143 -7.06 -3.00 -4.37
N ASP A 144 -8.34 -3.17 -4.00
CA ASP A 144 -8.86 -4.37 -3.37
C ASP A 144 -9.07 -5.54 -4.35
N PHE A 145 -8.91 -5.28 -5.67
CA PHE A 145 -9.16 -6.26 -6.75
C PHE A 145 -7.94 -6.48 -7.66
N PRO A 146 -6.73 -6.73 -7.12
CA PRO A 146 -5.53 -6.87 -7.94
C PRO A 146 -5.58 -8.06 -8.91
N ASN A 147 -6.25 -9.17 -8.57
CA ASN A 147 -6.45 -10.29 -9.49
C ASN A 147 -7.25 -9.87 -10.73
N GLU A 148 -8.36 -9.15 -10.55
CA GLU A 148 -9.18 -8.67 -11.67
C GLU A 148 -8.38 -7.72 -12.57
N LEU A 149 -7.65 -6.76 -11.98
CA LEU A 149 -6.80 -5.85 -12.73
C LEU A 149 -5.72 -6.58 -13.52
N ASN A 150 -5.07 -7.57 -12.92
CA ASN A 150 -4.04 -8.40 -13.55
C ASN A 150 -4.59 -9.18 -14.74
N LEU A 151 -5.77 -9.78 -14.60
CA LEU A 151 -6.43 -10.49 -15.70
C LEU A 151 -6.75 -9.56 -16.87
N ILE A 152 -7.23 -8.35 -16.61
CA ILE A 152 -7.55 -7.38 -17.68
C ILE A 152 -6.28 -6.92 -18.42
N ILE A 153 -5.15 -6.79 -17.71
CA ILE A 153 -3.86 -6.40 -18.31
C ILE A 153 -3.32 -7.52 -19.22
N ASN A 154 -3.39 -8.77 -18.76
CA ASN A 154 -2.78 -9.91 -19.44
C ASN A 154 -3.65 -10.50 -20.57
N ASN A 155 -4.95 -10.19 -20.62
CA ASN A 155 -5.86 -10.63 -21.68
C ASN A 155 -5.94 -9.63 -22.87
N LYS A 156 -4.99 -8.71 -22.98
CA LYS A 156 -4.79 -7.82 -24.13
C LYS A 156 -3.63 -8.31 -24.99
#